data_8a8edcddb79e75f463609bef8ef533d0
#
_entry.id   8a8edcddb79e75f463609bef8ef533d0
#
_cell.length_a   1.000
_cell.length_b   1.000
_cell.length_c   1.000
_cell.angle_alpha   90.00
_cell.angle_beta   90.00
_cell.angle_gamma   90.00
#
_symmetry.space_group_name_H-M   'P 1'
#
loop_
_entity.id
_entity.type
_entity.pdbx_description
1 polymer ?
#
loop_
_entity_poly.entity_id
_entity_poly.type
_entity_poly.pdbx_seq_one_letter_code
_entity_poly.pdbx_strand_id
1 'polypeptide(L)'
;QKLEEELNIKIFDRTKKPIDLTSVGKKIVNQAKNIVAEAERIHDIVDQQKGFIGGDFKLGIIPTVMPTLLPMFLKTYVKRYPKVKLKIEELTTDEIINRLEDGNLDCAIAASPLQIDNIKERVLYYEPFVGYISPNHRFKLKKQIEISDLDISEILILEDGHCFRQGVLNLCKTKKEQKLDNFQLESGSIEMLVKLVNEGMGITLLPYLNTFDLKSNEKDNLRFFVTPPPAREISLLYNKNELKIQIINSIHQIISGIIKGAIKFQDVKIISSK
;
A
#
# COMPACT_ATOMS: atom_id res chain seq x y z
N GLN A 1 31.19 -12.60 18.74
CA GLN A 1 32.64 -12.85 18.89
C GLN A 1 32.94 -14.29 18.45
N LYS A 2 32.37 -15.34 19.07
CA LYS A 2 32.60 -16.75 18.73
C LYS A 2 32.35 -17.06 17.24
N LEU A 3 31.27 -16.56 16.65
CA LEU A 3 30.98 -16.71 15.22
C LEU A 3 31.97 -15.95 14.32
N GLU A 4 32.44 -14.77 14.75
CA GLU A 4 33.47 -14.00 14.03
C GLU A 4 34.82 -14.75 14.00
N GLU A 5 35.16 -15.42 15.08
CA GLU A 5 36.36 -16.25 15.20
C GLU A 5 36.26 -17.51 14.33
N GLU A 6 35.08 -18.18 14.37
CA GLU A 6 34.82 -19.41 13.60
C GLU A 6 34.85 -19.15 12.08
N LEU A 7 34.31 -18.02 11.64
CA LEU A 7 34.25 -17.62 10.23
C LEU A 7 35.48 -16.81 9.78
N ASN A 8 36.39 -16.46 10.71
CA ASN A 8 37.56 -15.62 10.49
C ASN A 8 37.24 -14.28 9.79
N ILE A 9 36.15 -13.63 10.20
CA ILE A 9 35.68 -12.34 9.67
C ILE A 9 35.14 -11.45 10.77
N LYS A 10 35.19 -10.12 10.55
CA LYS A 10 34.56 -9.14 11.44
C LYS A 10 33.13 -8.86 10.97
N ILE A 11 32.13 -9.17 11.80
CA ILE A 11 30.72 -8.86 11.55
C ILE A 11 30.39 -7.44 12.01
N PHE A 12 30.96 -7.02 13.15
CA PHE A 12 30.74 -5.70 13.74
C PHE A 12 31.98 -4.82 13.64
N ASP A 13 31.79 -3.59 13.19
CA ASP A 13 32.79 -2.53 13.27
C ASP A 13 32.70 -1.86 14.63
N ARG A 14 33.59 -2.26 15.54
CA ARG A 14 33.66 -1.76 16.91
C ARG A 14 34.45 -0.47 17.04
N THR A 15 35.06 0.04 15.95
CA THR A 15 35.76 1.32 15.93
C THR A 15 34.80 2.48 15.86
N LYS A 16 33.56 2.25 15.41
CA LYS A 16 32.50 3.25 15.33
C LYS A 16 31.65 3.32 16.60
N LYS A 17 31.13 4.49 16.90
CA LYS A 17 30.11 4.70 17.95
C LYS A 17 28.92 5.44 17.33
N PRO A 18 27.73 4.85 17.27
CA PRO A 18 27.38 3.48 17.72
C PRO A 18 28.08 2.41 16.88
N ILE A 19 28.20 1.18 17.45
CA ILE A 19 28.76 0.02 16.76
C ILE A 19 27.90 -0.26 15.51
N ASP A 20 28.55 -0.42 14.36
CA ASP A 20 27.89 -0.67 13.08
C ASP A 20 28.28 -2.05 12.52
N LEU A 21 27.52 -2.54 11.53
CA LEU A 21 27.84 -3.77 10.81
C LEU A 21 28.85 -3.48 9.69
N THR A 22 29.82 -4.37 9.52
CA THR A 22 30.68 -4.35 8.32
C THR A 22 29.85 -4.72 7.07
N SER A 23 30.36 -4.45 5.87
CA SER A 23 29.70 -4.85 4.61
C SER A 23 29.41 -6.36 4.54
N VAL A 24 30.37 -7.18 5.00
CA VAL A 24 30.21 -8.64 5.12
C VAL A 24 29.26 -8.97 6.28
N GLY A 25 29.37 -8.25 7.39
CA GLY A 25 28.49 -8.39 8.55
C GLY A 25 27.03 -8.22 8.21
N LYS A 26 26.66 -7.24 7.37
CA LYS A 26 25.28 -7.05 6.89
C LYS A 26 24.76 -8.28 6.17
N LYS A 27 25.55 -8.89 5.27
CA LYS A 27 25.16 -10.10 4.54
C LYS A 27 24.96 -11.28 5.49
N ILE A 28 25.85 -11.47 6.45
CA ILE A 28 25.78 -12.57 7.42
C ILE A 28 24.59 -12.41 8.35
N VAL A 29 24.36 -11.20 8.87
CA VAL A 29 23.20 -10.93 9.75
C VAL A 29 21.87 -11.15 8.99
N ASN A 30 21.79 -10.75 7.71
CA ASN A 30 20.60 -11.03 6.90
C ASN A 30 20.41 -12.54 6.72
N GLN A 31 21.48 -13.29 6.40
CA GLN A 31 21.40 -14.75 6.27
C GLN A 31 21.02 -15.41 7.60
N ALA A 32 21.56 -14.95 8.72
CA ALA A 32 21.21 -15.47 10.04
C ALA A 32 19.74 -15.20 10.40
N LYS A 33 19.21 -14.03 10.04
CA LYS A 33 17.77 -13.73 10.19
C LYS A 33 16.91 -14.69 9.38
N ASN A 34 17.29 -15.01 8.15
CA ASN A 34 16.58 -15.96 7.30
C ASN A 34 16.58 -17.37 7.92
N ILE A 35 17.73 -17.83 8.45
CA ILE A 35 17.82 -19.12 9.13
C ILE A 35 16.89 -19.18 10.35
N VAL A 36 16.88 -18.13 11.18
CA VAL A 36 16.00 -18.05 12.35
C VAL A 36 14.52 -18.07 11.93
N ALA A 37 14.17 -17.28 10.91
CA ALA A 37 12.82 -17.27 10.36
C ALA A 37 12.39 -18.65 9.85
N GLU A 38 13.27 -19.34 9.11
CA GLU A 38 13.00 -20.72 8.63
C GLU A 38 12.84 -21.71 9.80
N ALA A 39 13.60 -21.56 10.88
CA ALA A 39 13.44 -22.41 12.07
C ALA A 39 12.08 -22.16 12.78
N GLU A 40 11.63 -20.91 12.86
CA GLU A 40 10.31 -20.54 13.39
C GLU A 40 9.17 -21.13 12.53
N ARG A 41 9.36 -21.26 11.23
CA ARG A 41 8.38 -21.85 10.28
C ARG A 41 8.03 -23.31 10.58
N ILE A 42 8.87 -24.05 11.29
CA ILE A 42 8.55 -25.42 11.72
C ILE A 42 7.28 -25.43 12.58
N HIS A 43 7.13 -24.45 13.46
CA HIS A 43 5.92 -24.32 14.28
C HIS A 43 4.70 -23.97 13.41
N ASP A 44 4.86 -23.10 12.43
CA ASP A 44 3.77 -22.72 11.50
C ASP A 44 3.26 -23.93 10.69
N ILE A 45 4.18 -24.86 10.28
CA ILE A 45 3.80 -26.10 9.59
C ILE A 45 2.95 -27.00 10.50
N VAL A 46 3.32 -27.14 11.77
CA VAL A 46 2.56 -27.95 12.74
C VAL A 46 1.18 -27.36 13.01
N ASP A 47 1.10 -26.03 13.15
CA ASP A 47 -0.15 -25.33 13.41
C ASP A 47 -1.08 -25.38 12.19
N GLN A 48 -0.53 -25.30 10.97
CA GLN A 48 -1.27 -25.48 9.73
C GLN A 48 -1.92 -26.88 9.63
N GLN A 49 -1.20 -27.94 9.99
CA GLN A 49 -1.70 -29.32 10.02
C GLN A 49 -2.88 -29.48 11.00
N LYS A 50 -2.88 -28.73 12.09
CA LYS A 50 -3.95 -28.74 13.11
C LYS A 50 -5.14 -27.84 12.77
N GLY A 51 -5.12 -27.13 11.65
CA GLY A 51 -6.15 -26.16 11.28
C GLY A 51 -6.19 -24.93 12.22
N PHE A 52 -5.12 -24.68 12.96
CA PHE A 52 -5.03 -23.58 13.91
C PHE A 52 -4.79 -22.24 13.18
N ILE A 53 -5.64 -21.26 13.44
CA ILE A 53 -5.48 -19.88 12.96
C ILE A 53 -5.05 -19.02 14.15
N GLY A 54 -3.75 -18.77 14.28
CA GLY A 54 -3.17 -18.00 15.38
C GLY A 54 -1.68 -17.79 15.21
N GLY A 55 -1.05 -17.11 16.19
CA GLY A 55 0.36 -16.76 16.18
C GLY A 55 0.63 -15.31 15.77
N ASP A 56 1.92 -14.95 15.75
CA ASP A 56 2.35 -13.61 15.36
C ASP A 56 2.26 -13.43 13.82
N PHE A 57 1.72 -12.31 13.39
CA PHE A 57 1.53 -12.00 11.97
C PHE A 57 1.85 -10.53 11.69
N LYS A 58 2.79 -10.29 10.77
CA LYS A 58 3.25 -8.96 10.35
C LYS A 58 2.56 -8.57 9.05
N LEU A 59 1.74 -7.53 9.11
CA LEU A 59 0.98 -7.01 7.99
C LEU A 59 1.46 -5.60 7.63
N GLY A 60 1.97 -5.43 6.41
CA GLY A 60 2.26 -4.12 5.83
C GLY A 60 1.05 -3.56 5.09
N ILE A 61 0.84 -2.26 5.14
CA ILE A 61 -0.22 -1.59 4.37
C ILE A 61 0.33 -0.29 3.80
N ILE A 62 0.10 -0.03 2.51
CA ILE A 62 0.54 1.23 1.89
C ILE A 62 -0.21 2.44 2.46
N PRO A 63 0.44 3.62 2.53
CA PRO A 63 -0.12 4.83 3.16
C PRO A 63 -1.46 5.27 2.55
N THR A 64 -1.67 5.07 1.25
CA THR A 64 -2.91 5.48 0.57
C THR A 64 -4.10 4.54 0.78
N VAL A 65 -3.90 3.43 1.49
CA VAL A 65 -4.93 2.42 1.79
C VAL A 65 -5.16 2.30 3.29
N MET A 66 -4.11 2.41 4.08
CA MET A 66 -4.16 2.15 5.52
C MET A 66 -5.20 3.00 6.27
N PRO A 67 -5.28 4.34 6.10
CA PRO A 67 -6.20 5.17 6.86
C PRO A 67 -7.67 4.80 6.67
N THR A 68 -8.06 4.37 5.47
CA THR A 68 -9.45 4.05 5.12
C THR A 68 -9.80 2.59 5.36
N LEU A 69 -8.94 1.66 4.91
CA LEU A 69 -9.25 0.23 4.94
C LEU A 69 -9.09 -0.38 6.34
N LEU A 70 -8.02 -0.01 7.08
CA LEU A 70 -7.72 -0.61 8.37
C LEU A 70 -8.86 -0.44 9.39
N PRO A 71 -9.45 0.74 9.58
CA PRO A 71 -10.59 0.91 10.49
C PRO A 71 -11.81 0.08 10.10
N MET A 72 -12.02 -0.19 8.81
CA MET A 72 -13.17 -0.95 8.33
C MET A 72 -13.13 -2.42 8.78
N PHE A 73 -11.96 -3.05 8.80
CA PHE A 73 -11.87 -4.49 9.04
C PHE A 73 -11.25 -4.89 10.38
N LEU A 74 -10.38 -4.06 10.97
CA LEU A 74 -9.53 -4.45 12.11
C LEU A 74 -10.36 -4.94 13.31
N LYS A 75 -11.38 -4.19 13.73
CA LYS A 75 -12.24 -4.57 14.86
C LYS A 75 -12.92 -5.93 14.65
N THR A 76 -13.43 -6.16 13.45
CA THR A 76 -14.08 -7.43 13.07
C THR A 76 -13.07 -8.57 13.06
N TYR A 77 -11.88 -8.32 12.51
CA TYR A 77 -10.82 -9.31 12.41
C TYR A 77 -10.34 -9.79 13.80
N VAL A 78 -9.94 -8.86 14.65
CA VAL A 78 -9.43 -9.17 16.00
C VAL A 78 -10.48 -9.91 16.83
N LYS A 79 -11.77 -9.55 16.71
CA LYS A 79 -12.86 -10.26 17.40
C LYS A 79 -13.02 -11.68 16.89
N ARG A 80 -12.88 -11.91 15.57
CA ARG A 80 -13.10 -13.23 14.96
C ARG A 80 -11.89 -14.17 15.11
N TYR A 81 -10.68 -13.61 15.14
CA TYR A 81 -9.42 -14.36 15.23
C TYR A 81 -8.55 -13.88 16.41
N PRO A 82 -9.02 -14.07 17.66
CA PRO A 82 -8.36 -13.52 18.85
C PRO A 82 -6.99 -14.14 19.17
N LYS A 83 -6.64 -15.25 18.51
CA LYS A 83 -5.34 -15.92 18.65
C LYS A 83 -4.30 -15.41 17.66
N VAL A 84 -4.67 -14.59 16.68
CA VAL A 84 -3.74 -13.93 15.75
C VAL A 84 -3.27 -12.63 16.37
N LYS A 85 -1.96 -12.49 16.56
CA LYS A 85 -1.32 -11.26 17.06
C LYS A 85 -0.83 -10.46 15.86
N LEU A 86 -1.63 -9.48 15.41
CA LEU A 86 -1.28 -8.61 14.29
C LEU A 86 -0.27 -7.55 14.73
N LYS A 87 0.87 -7.49 14.02
CA LYS A 87 1.72 -6.31 13.96
C LYS A 87 1.48 -5.63 12.62
N ILE A 88 0.91 -4.43 12.65
CA ILE A 88 0.53 -3.68 11.44
C ILE A 88 1.49 -2.50 11.29
N GLU A 89 2.04 -2.33 10.09
CA GLU A 89 3.00 -1.27 9.77
C GLU A 89 2.60 -0.56 8.48
N GLU A 90 2.69 0.77 8.48
CA GLU A 90 2.55 1.55 7.27
C GLU A 90 3.89 1.55 6.54
N LEU A 91 3.90 1.12 5.28
CA LEU A 91 5.11 0.90 4.49
C LEU A 91 4.89 1.32 3.04
N THR A 92 5.91 1.90 2.43
CA THR A 92 5.92 2.13 0.98
C THR A 92 5.97 0.82 0.21
N THR A 93 5.65 0.85 -1.09
CA THR A 93 5.66 -0.35 -1.94
C THR A 93 7.05 -1.00 -1.98
N ASP A 94 8.11 -0.20 -2.08
CA ASP A 94 9.49 -0.69 -2.13
C ASP A 94 9.92 -1.35 -0.81
N GLU A 95 9.54 -0.75 0.34
CA GLU A 95 9.78 -1.37 1.65
C GLU A 95 9.02 -2.68 1.82
N ILE A 96 7.78 -2.76 1.33
CA ILE A 96 6.98 -3.99 1.33
C ILE A 96 7.69 -5.08 0.54
N ILE A 97 8.13 -4.79 -0.69
CA ILE A 97 8.82 -5.75 -1.56
C ILE A 97 10.06 -6.29 -0.86
N ASN A 98 10.95 -5.40 -0.40
CA ASN A 98 12.19 -5.79 0.26
C ASN A 98 11.93 -6.66 1.50
N ARG A 99 10.94 -6.28 2.33
CA ARG A 99 10.65 -7.02 3.56
C ARG A 99 9.95 -8.36 3.33
N LEU A 100 9.15 -8.50 2.26
CA LEU A 100 8.57 -9.78 1.85
C LEU A 100 9.66 -10.74 1.34
N GLU A 101 10.61 -10.23 0.55
CA GLU A 101 11.74 -11.02 0.06
C GLU A 101 12.69 -11.46 1.19
N ASP A 102 12.93 -10.57 2.16
CA ASP A 102 13.78 -10.86 3.32
C ASP A 102 13.07 -11.72 4.40
N GLY A 103 11.79 -12.07 4.25
CA GLY A 103 11.00 -12.79 5.25
C GLY A 103 10.72 -11.98 6.54
N ASN A 104 10.89 -10.66 6.50
CA ASN A 104 10.63 -9.75 7.63
C ASN A 104 9.17 -9.27 7.69
N LEU A 105 8.35 -9.62 6.69
CA LEU A 105 6.93 -9.32 6.57
C LEU A 105 6.21 -10.58 6.07
N ASP A 106 5.07 -10.93 6.67
CA ASP A 106 4.31 -12.13 6.28
C ASP A 106 3.36 -11.82 5.10
N CYS A 107 2.75 -10.64 5.12
CA CYS A 107 1.81 -10.22 4.07
C CYS A 107 1.75 -8.69 4.00
N ALA A 108 1.32 -8.18 2.86
CA ALA A 108 1.04 -6.76 2.71
C ALA A 108 -0.24 -6.51 1.92
N ILE A 109 -0.81 -5.31 2.08
CA ILE A 109 -1.90 -4.77 1.25
C ILE A 109 -1.32 -3.61 0.46
N ALA A 110 -1.25 -3.77 -0.86
CA ALA A 110 -0.69 -2.76 -1.74
C ALA A 110 -1.38 -2.74 -3.11
N ALA A 111 -1.06 -1.73 -3.92
CA ALA A 111 -1.51 -1.68 -5.30
C ALA A 111 -0.73 -2.70 -6.15
N SER A 112 -1.43 -3.36 -7.05
CA SER A 112 -0.94 -4.36 -8.00
C SER A 112 -1.43 -4.03 -9.42
N PRO A 113 -0.95 -4.70 -10.49
CA PRO A 113 0.08 -5.73 -10.49
C PRO A 113 1.50 -5.17 -10.36
N LEU A 114 2.37 -5.85 -9.60
CA LEU A 114 3.79 -5.53 -9.47
C LEU A 114 4.68 -6.41 -10.35
N GLN A 115 4.21 -7.63 -10.67
CA GLN A 115 4.90 -8.60 -11.53
C GLN A 115 6.30 -8.97 -11.00
N ILE A 116 6.40 -9.35 -9.72
CA ILE A 116 7.63 -9.76 -9.06
C ILE A 116 7.62 -11.28 -8.88
N ASP A 117 8.67 -11.96 -9.35
CA ASP A 117 8.70 -13.41 -9.45
C ASP A 117 8.45 -14.17 -8.15
N ASN A 118 8.95 -13.68 -7.02
CA ASN A 118 8.85 -14.38 -5.73
C ASN A 118 7.64 -13.92 -4.89
N ILE A 119 6.85 -12.98 -5.38
CA ILE A 119 5.67 -12.44 -4.68
C ILE A 119 4.40 -12.94 -5.37
N LYS A 120 3.49 -13.51 -4.59
CA LYS A 120 2.13 -13.78 -5.01
C LYS A 120 1.25 -12.56 -4.76
N GLU A 121 0.41 -12.29 -5.73
CA GLU A 121 -0.57 -11.22 -5.70
C GLU A 121 -1.96 -11.86 -5.70
N ARG A 122 -2.78 -11.51 -4.71
CA ARG A 122 -4.16 -11.97 -4.61
C ARG A 122 -5.10 -10.79 -4.49
N VAL A 123 -5.85 -10.54 -5.54
CA VAL A 123 -6.74 -9.39 -5.64
C VAL A 123 -7.75 -9.36 -4.49
N LEU A 124 -7.85 -8.22 -3.83
CA LEU A 124 -8.86 -7.90 -2.83
C LEU A 124 -10.04 -7.16 -3.46
N TYR A 125 -9.75 -6.08 -4.19
CA TYR A 125 -10.74 -5.25 -4.86
C TYR A 125 -10.12 -4.32 -5.89
N TYR A 126 -10.98 -3.81 -6.76
CA TYR A 126 -10.65 -2.71 -7.66
C TYR A 126 -11.21 -1.41 -7.10
N GLU A 127 -10.38 -0.39 -6.99
CA GLU A 127 -10.73 0.88 -6.40
C GLU A 127 -10.71 2.00 -7.45
N PRO A 128 -11.89 2.56 -7.82
CA PRO A 128 -11.95 3.65 -8.79
C PRO A 128 -11.24 4.90 -8.28
N PHE A 129 -10.68 5.67 -9.21
CA PHE A 129 -10.26 7.03 -8.98
C PHE A 129 -11.46 7.98 -9.04
N VAL A 130 -11.44 9.02 -8.23
CA VAL A 130 -12.44 10.09 -8.21
C VAL A 130 -11.72 11.43 -8.26
N GLY A 131 -12.12 12.32 -9.14
CA GLY A 131 -11.61 13.69 -9.16
C GLY A 131 -12.10 14.48 -7.95
N TYR A 132 -11.21 15.25 -7.33
CA TYR A 132 -11.54 16.22 -6.29
C TYR A 132 -11.08 17.59 -6.74
N ILE A 133 -12.02 18.51 -6.93
CA ILE A 133 -11.78 19.81 -7.56
C ILE A 133 -11.89 20.95 -6.57
N SER A 134 -11.18 22.05 -6.84
CA SER A 134 -11.37 23.28 -6.09
C SER A 134 -12.73 23.93 -6.42
N PRO A 135 -13.29 24.76 -5.51
CA PRO A 135 -14.62 25.35 -5.68
C PRO A 135 -14.80 26.18 -6.97
N ASN A 136 -13.71 26.72 -7.49
CA ASN A 136 -13.73 27.59 -8.68
C ASN A 136 -13.14 26.93 -9.94
N HIS A 137 -12.89 25.60 -9.91
CA HIS A 137 -12.30 24.88 -11.02
C HIS A 137 -13.24 24.79 -12.24
N ARG A 138 -12.67 24.71 -13.45
CA ARG A 138 -13.41 24.60 -14.74
C ARG A 138 -14.38 23.41 -14.79
N PHE A 139 -14.16 22.39 -13.96
CA PHE A 139 -15.06 21.23 -13.85
C PHE A 139 -16.23 21.45 -12.87
N LYS A 140 -16.40 22.63 -12.29
CA LYS A 140 -17.47 22.91 -11.32
C LYS A 140 -18.85 22.52 -11.83
N LEU A 141 -19.13 22.81 -13.09
CA LEU A 141 -20.43 22.54 -13.72
C LEU A 141 -20.52 21.15 -14.38
N LYS A 142 -19.40 20.41 -14.47
CA LYS A 142 -19.42 19.04 -14.98
C LYS A 142 -19.94 18.08 -13.94
N LYS A 143 -20.87 17.19 -14.30
CA LYS A 143 -21.32 16.09 -13.43
C LYS A 143 -20.33 14.94 -13.42
N GLN A 144 -19.70 14.67 -14.55
CA GLN A 144 -18.70 13.62 -14.74
C GLN A 144 -17.52 14.18 -15.55
N ILE A 145 -16.36 13.56 -15.40
CA ILE A 145 -15.13 13.88 -16.10
C ILE A 145 -14.63 12.68 -16.91
N GLU A 146 -13.87 12.94 -17.94
CA GLU A 146 -13.17 11.93 -18.73
C GLU A 146 -11.67 11.97 -18.43
N ILE A 147 -10.96 10.85 -18.69
CA ILE A 147 -9.50 10.82 -18.61
C ILE A 147 -8.88 11.87 -19.54
N SER A 148 -9.52 12.13 -20.69
CA SER A 148 -9.10 13.12 -21.66
C SER A 148 -9.19 14.58 -21.18
N ASP A 149 -9.97 14.82 -20.14
CA ASP A 149 -10.12 16.15 -19.54
C ASP A 149 -8.93 16.49 -18.59
N LEU A 150 -8.17 15.49 -18.13
CA LEU A 150 -7.11 15.68 -17.16
C LEU A 150 -5.88 16.34 -17.79
N ASP A 151 -5.40 17.39 -17.12
CA ASP A 151 -4.12 18.04 -17.40
C ASP A 151 -3.23 17.91 -16.15
N ILE A 152 -2.04 17.32 -16.32
CA ILE A 152 -1.10 17.10 -15.23
C ILE A 152 -0.67 18.42 -14.57
N SER A 153 -0.66 19.54 -15.31
CA SER A 153 -0.29 20.85 -14.78
C SER A 153 -1.26 21.40 -13.73
N GLU A 154 -2.50 20.88 -13.68
CA GLU A 154 -3.53 21.28 -12.72
C GLU A 154 -3.65 20.30 -11.56
N ILE A 155 -2.94 19.15 -11.61
CA ILE A 155 -3.14 18.05 -10.66
C ILE A 155 -2.08 18.08 -9.55
N LEU A 156 -2.53 18.21 -8.31
CA LEU A 156 -1.69 17.96 -7.14
C LEU A 156 -1.54 16.46 -6.95
N ILE A 157 -0.30 15.98 -6.87
CA ILE A 157 0.04 14.56 -6.74
C ILE A 157 0.90 14.31 -5.49
N LEU A 158 0.89 13.05 -5.04
CA LEU A 158 1.75 12.61 -3.93
C LEU A 158 3.23 12.62 -4.34
N GLU A 159 4.12 12.62 -3.36
CA GLU A 159 5.57 12.48 -3.55
C GLU A 159 5.98 11.16 -4.21
N ASP A 160 7.23 11.08 -4.63
CA ASP A 160 7.81 9.85 -5.19
C ASP A 160 7.80 8.71 -4.16
N GLY A 161 7.77 7.45 -4.66
CA GLY A 161 7.67 6.26 -3.82
C GLY A 161 6.24 5.79 -3.54
N HIS A 162 5.22 6.59 -3.88
CA HIS A 162 3.83 6.16 -3.81
C HIS A 162 3.35 5.61 -5.16
N CYS A 163 2.98 4.33 -5.20
CA CYS A 163 2.39 3.70 -6.40
C CYS A 163 1.15 4.44 -6.91
N PHE A 164 0.42 5.13 -6.03
CA PHE A 164 -0.71 5.98 -6.39
C PHE A 164 -0.31 7.13 -7.32
N ARG A 165 0.85 7.77 -7.06
CA ARG A 165 1.41 8.81 -7.93
C ARG A 165 1.59 8.29 -9.36
N GLN A 166 2.23 7.13 -9.52
CA GLN A 166 2.44 6.54 -10.84
C GLN A 166 1.12 6.24 -11.54
N GLY A 167 0.12 5.73 -10.82
CA GLY A 167 -1.24 5.53 -11.35
C GLY A 167 -1.85 6.83 -11.88
N VAL A 168 -1.71 7.95 -11.16
CA VAL A 168 -2.20 9.27 -11.60
C VAL A 168 -1.44 9.77 -12.84
N LEU A 169 -0.11 9.63 -12.85
CA LEU A 169 0.72 10.02 -13.99
C LEU A 169 0.38 9.21 -15.26
N ASN A 170 0.08 7.93 -15.10
CA ASN A 170 -0.31 7.05 -16.21
C ASN A 170 -1.69 7.39 -16.80
N LEU A 171 -2.55 8.09 -16.05
CA LEU A 171 -3.82 8.60 -16.53
C LEU A 171 -3.66 9.84 -17.40
N CYS A 172 -2.65 10.67 -17.17
CA CYS A 172 -2.47 11.94 -17.85
C CYS A 172 -1.76 11.75 -19.19
N LYS A 173 -2.23 12.42 -20.24
CA LYS A 173 -1.68 12.30 -21.61
C LYS A 173 -0.26 12.83 -21.75
N THR A 174 0.13 13.80 -20.94
CA THR A 174 1.46 14.42 -20.95
C THR A 174 2.30 13.90 -19.80
N LYS A 175 3.40 13.20 -20.13
CA LYS A 175 4.36 12.69 -19.15
C LYS A 175 5.32 13.74 -18.56
N LYS A 176 5.22 15.00 -19.00
CA LYS A 176 6.06 16.09 -18.45
C LYS A 176 5.33 16.72 -17.28
N GLU A 177 5.82 16.45 -16.07
CA GLU A 177 5.46 17.22 -14.88
C GLU A 177 5.86 18.69 -15.13
N GLN A 178 4.89 19.55 -15.30
CA GLN A 178 5.15 20.96 -15.12
C GLN A 178 5.17 21.20 -13.61
N LYS A 179 6.34 21.53 -13.09
CA LYS A 179 6.45 22.08 -11.73
C LYS A 179 5.54 23.31 -11.70
N LEU A 180 4.65 23.34 -10.71
CA LEU A 180 4.00 24.62 -10.35
C LEU A 180 5.14 25.61 -10.12
N ASP A 181 5.21 26.68 -10.91
CA ASP A 181 6.39 27.55 -11.04
C ASP A 181 6.91 28.12 -9.70
N ASN A 182 6.11 28.08 -8.64
CA ASN A 182 6.37 28.77 -7.37
C ASN A 182 6.55 27.85 -6.15
N PHE A 183 6.22 26.56 -6.22
CA PHE A 183 6.45 25.62 -5.11
C PHE A 183 6.53 24.16 -5.59
N GLN A 184 7.27 23.34 -4.85
CA GLN A 184 7.31 21.91 -4.97
C GLN A 184 6.69 21.30 -3.72
N LEU A 185 5.68 20.44 -3.89
CA LEU A 185 5.05 19.73 -2.78
C LEU A 185 5.60 18.30 -2.71
N GLU A 186 6.21 17.98 -1.58
CA GLU A 186 6.58 16.61 -1.23
C GLU A 186 5.68 16.19 -0.07
N SER A 187 4.65 15.40 -0.35
CA SER A 187 3.69 14.94 0.66
C SER A 187 3.16 13.56 0.32
N GLY A 188 3.25 12.64 1.28
CA GLY A 188 2.62 11.31 1.23
C GLY A 188 1.15 11.31 1.64
N SER A 189 0.56 12.47 1.99
CA SER A 189 -0.77 12.55 2.59
C SER A 189 -1.84 13.01 1.60
N ILE A 190 -2.80 12.13 1.33
CA ILE A 190 -4.02 12.47 0.55
C ILE A 190 -4.82 13.58 1.25
N GLU A 191 -4.88 13.58 2.59
CA GLU A 191 -5.57 14.61 3.35
C GLU A 191 -4.99 16.01 3.12
N MET A 192 -3.65 16.10 3.01
CA MET A 192 -2.98 17.37 2.68
C MET A 192 -3.38 17.84 1.28
N LEU A 193 -3.43 16.95 0.29
CA LEU A 193 -3.87 17.31 -1.07
C LEU A 193 -5.30 17.85 -1.07
N VAL A 194 -6.22 17.20 -0.33
CA VAL A 194 -7.60 17.69 -0.17
C VAL A 194 -7.64 19.11 0.40
N LYS A 195 -6.86 19.39 1.46
CA LYS A 195 -6.79 20.73 2.07
C LYS A 195 -6.30 21.79 1.08
N LEU A 196 -5.25 21.48 0.29
CA LEU A 196 -4.73 22.43 -0.70
C LEU A 196 -5.73 22.68 -1.84
N VAL A 197 -6.44 21.65 -2.29
CA VAL A 197 -7.50 21.80 -3.29
C VAL A 197 -8.65 22.69 -2.74
N ASN A 198 -9.00 22.57 -1.46
CA ASN A 198 -10.00 23.43 -0.83
C ASN A 198 -9.57 24.91 -0.82
N GLU A 199 -8.27 25.20 -0.73
CA GLU A 199 -7.69 26.54 -0.85
C GLU A 199 -7.58 27.03 -2.30
N GLY A 200 -8.06 26.28 -3.28
CA GLY A 200 -8.10 26.71 -4.69
C GLY A 200 -6.86 26.34 -5.50
N MET A 201 -5.98 25.49 -5.01
CA MET A 201 -4.70 25.13 -5.65
C MET A 201 -4.82 24.04 -6.71
N GLY A 202 -5.88 23.99 -7.50
CA GLY A 202 -6.05 23.04 -8.57
C GLY A 202 -6.97 21.87 -8.23
N ILE A 203 -6.63 20.67 -8.69
CA ILE A 203 -7.38 19.43 -8.48
C ILE A 203 -6.48 18.33 -7.95
N THR A 204 -7.08 17.27 -7.40
CA THR A 204 -6.38 16.00 -7.15
C THR A 204 -7.27 14.82 -7.51
N LEU A 205 -6.68 13.65 -7.60
CA LEU A 205 -7.42 12.40 -7.68
C LEU A 205 -7.42 11.71 -6.32
N LEU A 206 -8.53 11.12 -5.96
CA LEU A 206 -8.69 10.38 -4.71
C LEU A 206 -9.02 8.92 -5.02
N PRO A 207 -8.51 7.97 -4.23
CA PRO A 207 -9.07 6.63 -4.19
C PRO A 207 -10.52 6.69 -3.68
N TYR A 208 -11.40 5.85 -4.20
CA TYR A 208 -12.82 5.91 -3.87
C TYR A 208 -13.12 5.83 -2.37
N LEU A 209 -12.43 4.96 -1.63
CA LEU A 209 -12.65 4.83 -0.18
C LEU A 209 -12.33 6.10 0.59
N ASN A 210 -11.37 6.91 0.13
CA ASN A 210 -11.04 8.19 0.76
C ASN A 210 -12.19 9.21 0.66
N THR A 211 -13.13 9.03 -0.27
CA THR A 211 -14.30 9.93 -0.37
C THR A 211 -15.26 9.78 0.80
N PHE A 212 -15.19 8.68 1.56
CA PHE A 212 -16.06 8.45 2.72
C PHE A 212 -15.69 9.34 3.92
N ASP A 213 -14.42 9.73 4.03
CA ASP A 213 -13.90 10.56 5.11
C ASP A 213 -14.14 12.05 4.88
N LEU A 214 -14.59 12.44 3.68
CA LEU A 214 -14.88 13.83 3.34
C LEU A 214 -16.11 14.35 4.08
N LYS A 215 -16.04 15.61 4.50
CA LYS A 215 -17.17 16.33 5.08
C LYS A 215 -18.29 16.54 4.05
N SER A 216 -19.51 16.77 4.50
CA SER A 216 -20.66 16.91 3.61
C SER A 216 -20.49 18.00 2.56
N ASN A 217 -19.92 19.17 2.95
CA ASN A 217 -19.63 20.29 2.04
C ASN A 217 -18.47 20.00 1.06
N GLU A 218 -17.58 19.09 1.41
CA GLU A 218 -16.44 18.69 0.56
C GLU A 218 -16.89 17.70 -0.53
N LYS A 219 -17.96 16.93 -0.28
CA LYS A 219 -18.50 15.96 -1.25
C LYS A 219 -19.03 16.63 -2.52
N ASP A 220 -19.42 17.89 -2.47
CA ASP A 220 -19.84 18.68 -3.63
C ASP A 220 -18.70 18.92 -4.64
N ASN A 221 -17.46 18.80 -4.17
CA ASN A 221 -16.24 18.92 -4.98
C ASN A 221 -15.84 17.63 -5.70
N LEU A 222 -16.52 16.49 -5.44
CA LEU A 222 -16.24 15.22 -6.12
C LEU A 222 -16.72 15.25 -7.56
N ARG A 223 -15.89 14.65 -8.45
CA ARG A 223 -16.24 14.42 -9.86
C ARG A 223 -15.91 12.98 -10.21
N PHE A 224 -16.95 12.24 -10.52
CA PHE A 224 -16.79 10.84 -10.94
C PHE A 224 -16.42 10.77 -12.42
N PHE A 225 -15.66 9.76 -12.77
CA PHE A 225 -15.35 9.49 -14.17
C PHE A 225 -16.55 8.84 -14.88
N VAL A 226 -16.63 9.06 -16.21
CA VAL A 226 -17.54 8.29 -17.07
C VAL A 226 -17.19 6.79 -17.01
N THR A 227 -18.17 5.94 -17.22
CA THR A 227 -18.00 4.47 -17.17
C THR A 227 -17.34 3.97 -18.47
N PRO A 228 -16.33 3.09 -18.39
CA PRO A 228 -15.72 2.51 -17.20
C PRO A 228 -14.73 3.48 -16.51
N PRO A 229 -14.90 3.75 -15.21
CA PRO A 229 -13.97 4.64 -14.50
C PRO A 229 -12.57 4.02 -14.38
N PRO A 230 -11.50 4.84 -14.43
CA PRO A 230 -10.16 4.36 -14.12
C PRO A 230 -10.09 3.87 -12.69
N ALA A 231 -9.39 2.76 -12.44
CA ALA A 231 -9.27 2.16 -11.13
C ALA A 231 -7.88 1.56 -10.92
N ARG A 232 -7.47 1.46 -9.66
CA ARG A 232 -6.31 0.68 -9.24
C ARG A 232 -6.76 -0.67 -8.69
N GLU A 233 -5.91 -1.67 -8.84
CA GLU A 233 -6.08 -2.96 -8.21
C GLU A 233 -5.40 -2.94 -6.84
N ILE A 234 -6.08 -3.40 -5.80
CA ILE A 234 -5.53 -3.58 -4.45
C ILE A 234 -5.51 -5.05 -4.12
N SER A 235 -4.34 -5.55 -3.73
CA SER A 235 -4.08 -6.98 -3.51
C SER A 235 -3.40 -7.25 -2.18
N LEU A 236 -3.57 -8.49 -1.71
CA LEU A 236 -2.66 -9.10 -0.74
C LEU A 236 -1.41 -9.57 -1.46
N LEU A 237 -0.26 -9.12 -0.96
CA LEU A 237 1.06 -9.48 -1.42
C LEU A 237 1.74 -10.37 -0.38
N TYR A 238 2.30 -11.50 -0.77
CA TYR A 238 3.02 -12.39 0.13
C TYR A 238 4.03 -13.25 -0.63
N ASN A 239 5.05 -13.72 0.06
CA ASN A 239 6.06 -14.57 -0.55
C ASN A 239 5.42 -15.89 -1.06
N LYS A 240 5.84 -16.40 -2.22
CA LYS A 240 5.34 -17.68 -2.79
C LYS A 240 5.45 -18.86 -1.81
N ASN A 241 6.45 -18.81 -0.93
CA ASN A 241 6.73 -19.82 0.06
C ASN A 241 6.11 -19.52 1.44
N GLU A 242 5.20 -18.53 1.53
CA GLU A 242 4.56 -18.18 2.80
C GLU A 242 3.75 -19.36 3.35
N LEU A 243 3.91 -19.65 4.64
CA LEU A 243 3.26 -20.76 5.33
C LEU A 243 1.98 -20.34 6.07
N LYS A 244 1.87 -19.07 6.48
CA LYS A 244 0.71 -18.54 7.22
C LYS A 244 -0.51 -18.27 6.32
N ILE A 245 -0.69 -19.13 5.31
CA ILE A 245 -1.75 -18.99 4.28
C ILE A 245 -3.16 -18.97 4.89
N GLN A 246 -3.40 -19.66 6.00
CA GLN A 246 -4.70 -19.63 6.67
C GLN A 246 -5.03 -18.24 7.23
N ILE A 247 -4.03 -17.53 7.78
CA ILE A 247 -4.19 -16.16 8.26
C ILE A 247 -4.43 -15.23 7.07
N ILE A 248 -3.67 -15.37 5.98
CA ILE A 248 -3.86 -14.60 4.75
C ILE A 248 -5.28 -14.81 4.18
N ASN A 249 -5.75 -16.07 4.12
CA ASN A 249 -7.10 -16.41 3.68
C ASN A 249 -8.17 -15.76 4.56
N SER A 250 -7.95 -15.73 5.88
CA SER A 250 -8.88 -15.11 6.83
C SER A 250 -8.96 -13.58 6.64
N ILE A 251 -7.83 -12.91 6.42
CA ILE A 251 -7.76 -11.48 6.11
C ILE A 251 -8.49 -11.20 4.79
N HIS A 252 -8.18 -11.97 3.74
CA HIS A 252 -8.84 -11.83 2.44
C HIS A 252 -10.36 -11.96 2.56
N GLN A 253 -10.85 -12.97 3.27
CA GLN A 253 -12.29 -13.23 3.42
C GLN A 253 -13.01 -12.06 4.10
N ILE A 254 -12.42 -11.51 5.17
CA ILE A 254 -13.02 -10.40 5.91
C ILE A 254 -13.02 -9.14 5.07
N ILE A 255 -11.88 -8.76 4.48
CA ILE A 255 -11.77 -7.54 3.68
C ILE A 255 -12.69 -7.61 2.45
N SER A 256 -12.64 -8.71 1.69
CA SER A 256 -13.50 -8.87 0.51
C SER A 256 -14.99 -8.82 0.86
N GLY A 257 -15.39 -9.37 2.03
CA GLY A 257 -16.76 -9.29 2.51
C GLY A 257 -17.21 -7.85 2.80
N ILE A 258 -16.36 -7.06 3.42
CA ILE A 258 -16.64 -5.66 3.77
C ILE A 258 -16.68 -4.77 2.50
N ILE A 259 -15.69 -4.94 1.63
CA ILE A 259 -15.55 -4.12 0.42
C ILE A 259 -16.70 -4.33 -0.57
N LYS A 260 -17.24 -5.56 -0.70
CA LYS A 260 -18.43 -5.81 -1.51
C LYS A 260 -19.64 -4.94 -1.15
N GLY A 261 -19.74 -4.52 0.11
CA GLY A 261 -20.75 -3.57 0.57
C GLY A 261 -20.43 -2.10 0.30
N ALA A 262 -19.12 -1.76 0.22
CA ALA A 262 -18.65 -0.39 0.10
C ALA A 262 -18.43 0.04 -1.35
N ILE A 263 -17.90 -0.83 -2.21
CA ILE A 263 -17.60 -0.53 -3.61
C ILE A 263 -18.58 -1.30 -4.51
N LYS A 264 -19.43 -0.57 -5.22
CA LYS A 264 -20.48 -1.13 -6.10
C LYS A 264 -20.13 -1.12 -7.60
N PHE A 265 -18.93 -0.66 -7.95
CA PHE A 265 -18.49 -0.60 -9.34
C PHE A 265 -18.12 -2.02 -9.83
N GLN A 266 -18.77 -2.49 -10.90
CA GLN A 266 -18.51 -3.81 -11.49
C GLN A 266 -17.65 -3.73 -12.75
N ASP A 267 -17.71 -2.60 -13.46
CA ASP A 267 -16.98 -2.38 -14.71
C ASP A 267 -16.01 -1.21 -14.52
N VAL A 268 -14.70 -1.50 -14.51
CA VAL A 268 -13.64 -0.52 -14.28
C VAL A 268 -12.48 -0.71 -15.24
N LYS A 269 -11.78 0.38 -15.58
CA LYS A 269 -10.55 0.36 -16.37
C LYS A 269 -9.34 0.35 -15.45
N ILE A 270 -8.65 -0.78 -15.35
CA ILE A 270 -7.48 -0.93 -14.47
C ILE A 270 -6.31 -0.11 -15.02
N ILE A 271 -5.70 0.68 -14.15
CA ILE A 271 -4.51 1.48 -14.43
C ILE A 271 -3.33 0.88 -13.68
N SER A 272 -2.26 0.60 -14.42
CA SER A 272 -1.03 0.08 -13.82
C SER A 272 -0.44 1.05 -12.81
N SER A 273 0.07 0.51 -11.73
CA SER A 273 0.83 1.23 -10.69
C SER A 273 2.35 1.25 -10.96
N LYS A 274 2.77 0.68 -12.12
CA LYS A 274 4.15 0.71 -12.63
C LYS A 274 4.31 1.72 -13.73
#